data_d6e42ca6b46420291db14461fc498ed4
#
_entry.id   d6e42ca6b46420291db14461fc498ed4
#
_cell.length_a   1.000
_cell.length_b   1.000
_cell.length_c   1.000
_cell.angle_alpha   90.00
_cell.angle_beta   90.00
_cell.angle_gamma   90.00
#
_symmetry.space_group_name_H-M   'P 1'
#
loop_
_entity.id
_entity.type
_entity.pdbx_description
1 polymer ?
#
loop_
_entity_poly.entity_id
_entity_poly.type
_entity_poly.pdbx_seq_one_letter_code
_entity_poly.pdbx_strand_id
1 'polypeptide(L)'
;MADIRPFLCIRPREDEAAEIAALPYDVYNREEAKKVVEGHDKSFLRIDRAETQFDDSVDTYAPEVYKKAHDMLWDMVAEGDFVKEEKPCYYIYELTMDGRVQTGITACASIDDYQNQVIKKHENTRADKEQDRINHVNICDAQT
;
A
#
# COMPACT_ATOMS: atom_id res chain seq x y z
N MET A 1 13.58 12.34 -21.51
CA MET A 1 12.84 12.95 -20.37
C MET A 1 11.87 11.90 -19.90
N ALA A 2 11.73 11.66 -18.60
CA ALA A 2 10.79 10.65 -18.10
C ALA A 2 9.33 11.02 -18.40
N ASP A 3 8.52 10.05 -18.85
CA ASP A 3 7.08 10.21 -19.05
C ASP A 3 6.38 9.92 -17.72
N ILE A 4 5.86 10.97 -17.10
CA ILE A 4 5.18 10.94 -15.80
C ILE A 4 3.75 11.42 -15.99
N ARG A 5 2.77 10.64 -15.52
CA ARG A 5 1.35 10.90 -15.72
C ARG A 5 0.55 10.90 -14.42
N PRO A 6 -0.53 11.69 -14.35
CA PRO A 6 -1.47 11.63 -13.25
C PRO A 6 -2.28 10.32 -13.33
N PHE A 7 -2.87 9.91 -12.21
CA PHE A 7 -3.68 8.70 -12.12
C PHE A 7 -4.92 8.89 -11.25
N LEU A 8 -5.86 7.96 -11.40
CA LEU A 8 -7.05 7.88 -10.53
C LEU A 8 -6.66 7.12 -9.26
N CYS A 9 -6.66 7.81 -8.14
CA CYS A 9 -6.39 7.23 -6.84
C CYS A 9 -7.68 6.76 -6.16
N ILE A 10 -7.57 5.72 -5.37
CA ILE A 10 -8.51 5.37 -4.33
C ILE A 10 -7.83 5.78 -3.03
N ARG A 11 -8.45 6.67 -2.27
CA ARG A 11 -7.89 7.21 -1.03
C ARG A 11 -8.90 7.18 0.11
N PRO A 12 -8.44 7.18 1.36
CA PRO A 12 -9.34 7.33 2.48
C PRO A 12 -10.23 8.57 2.35
N ARG A 13 -11.46 8.48 2.83
CA ARG A 13 -12.29 9.64 3.10
C ARG A 13 -11.60 10.51 4.15
N GLU A 14 -11.73 11.84 4.07
CA GLU A 14 -10.97 12.79 4.89
C GLU A 14 -11.18 12.58 6.40
N ASP A 15 -12.40 12.29 6.82
CA ASP A 15 -12.76 12.04 8.21
C ASP A 15 -12.31 10.65 8.72
N GLU A 16 -12.00 9.70 7.83
CA GLU A 16 -11.49 8.37 8.15
C GLU A 16 -9.97 8.24 7.99
N ALA A 17 -9.32 9.23 7.38
CA ALA A 17 -7.91 9.15 6.99
C ALA A 17 -6.98 8.86 8.19
N ALA A 18 -7.25 9.43 9.35
CA ALA A 18 -6.42 9.22 10.54
C ALA A 18 -6.53 7.81 11.12
N GLU A 19 -7.71 7.16 10.99
CA GLU A 19 -7.95 5.78 11.44
C GLU A 19 -7.37 4.75 10.46
N ILE A 20 -7.40 5.08 9.16
CA ILE A 20 -6.93 4.18 8.10
C ILE A 20 -5.42 4.26 7.95
N ALA A 21 -4.81 5.44 8.10
CA ALA A 21 -3.38 5.65 7.88
C ALA A 21 -2.52 4.71 8.73
N ALA A 22 -1.50 4.14 8.10
CA ALA A 22 -0.55 3.25 8.74
C ALA A 22 0.88 3.58 8.32
N LEU A 23 1.86 3.19 9.12
CA LEU A 23 3.26 3.21 8.71
C LEU A 23 3.50 2.12 7.65
N PRO A 24 4.59 2.23 6.85
CA PRO A 24 4.94 1.22 5.87
C PRO A 24 4.97 -0.19 6.47
N TYR A 25 4.50 -1.17 5.71
CA TYR A 25 4.30 -2.55 6.16
C TYR A 25 5.57 -3.24 6.67
N ASP A 26 6.73 -2.79 6.23
CA ASP A 26 8.04 -3.40 6.51
C ASP A 26 8.73 -2.87 7.78
N VAL A 27 8.13 -1.87 8.45
CA VAL A 27 8.66 -1.36 9.74
C VAL A 27 8.30 -2.27 10.92
N TYR A 28 7.39 -3.22 10.75
CA TYR A 28 6.93 -4.12 11.80
C TYR A 28 7.24 -5.59 11.49
N ASN A 29 7.66 -6.34 12.48
CA ASN A 29 7.56 -7.79 12.42
C ASN A 29 6.09 -8.24 12.62
N ARG A 30 5.80 -9.55 12.47
CA ARG A 30 4.42 -10.07 12.54
C ARG A 30 3.74 -9.81 13.89
N GLU A 31 4.46 -10.01 14.97
CA GLU A 31 3.92 -9.83 16.34
C GLU A 31 3.65 -8.34 16.62
N GLU A 32 4.54 -7.47 16.22
CA GLU A 32 4.38 -6.02 16.34
C GLU A 32 3.19 -5.54 15.50
N ALA A 33 3.08 -5.99 14.25
CA ALA A 33 1.97 -5.65 13.38
C ALA A 33 0.62 -6.05 13.98
N LYS A 34 0.50 -7.25 14.58
CA LYS A 34 -0.71 -7.69 15.28
C LYS A 34 -1.09 -6.76 16.42
N LYS A 35 -0.12 -6.34 17.23
CA LYS A 35 -0.37 -5.39 18.35
C LYS A 35 -0.81 -4.02 17.85
N VAL A 36 -0.22 -3.55 16.75
CA VAL A 36 -0.55 -2.23 16.17
C VAL A 36 -1.96 -2.18 15.62
N VAL A 37 -2.46 -3.28 15.03
CA VAL A 37 -3.81 -3.32 14.46
C VAL A 37 -4.89 -3.71 15.47
N GLU A 38 -4.52 -4.05 16.70
CA GLU A 38 -5.48 -4.39 17.75
C GLU A 38 -6.36 -3.19 18.10
N GLY A 39 -7.67 -3.34 17.92
CA GLY A 39 -8.65 -2.25 18.12
C GLY A 39 -8.71 -1.22 16.98
N HIS A 40 -7.95 -1.40 15.90
CA HIS A 40 -7.91 -0.54 14.71
C HIS A 40 -8.43 -1.30 13.48
N ASP A 41 -9.75 -1.52 13.43
CA ASP A 41 -10.36 -2.39 12.42
C ASP A 41 -10.23 -1.86 10.98
N LYS A 42 -10.10 -0.56 10.80
CA LYS A 42 -9.92 0.10 9.49
C LYS A 42 -8.47 0.35 9.11
N SER A 43 -7.49 0.03 9.97
CA SER A 43 -6.08 0.31 9.68
C SER A 43 -5.63 -0.30 8.35
N PHE A 44 -4.99 0.49 7.48
CA PHE A 44 -4.45 0.03 6.20
C PHE A 44 -3.40 -1.07 6.37
N LEU A 45 -2.73 -1.12 7.52
CA LEU A 45 -1.80 -2.19 7.85
C LEU A 45 -2.46 -3.58 7.83
N ARG A 46 -3.78 -3.68 8.08
CA ARG A 46 -4.53 -4.95 7.98
C ARG A 46 -4.74 -5.41 6.54
N ILE A 47 -4.55 -4.53 5.57
CA ILE A 47 -4.55 -4.84 4.14
C ILE A 47 -3.14 -5.25 3.72
N ASP A 48 -2.14 -4.44 4.01
CA ASP A 48 -0.74 -4.71 3.65
C ASP A 48 -0.13 -5.91 4.40
N ARG A 49 -0.59 -6.14 5.63
CA ARG A 49 -0.19 -7.23 6.52
C ARG A 49 -1.42 -8.05 6.94
N ALA A 50 -2.15 -8.58 5.95
CA ALA A 50 -3.42 -9.27 6.17
C ALA A 50 -3.29 -10.53 7.04
N GLU A 51 -2.09 -11.11 7.15
CA GLU A 51 -1.80 -12.21 8.08
C GLU A 51 -1.99 -11.83 9.55
N THR A 52 -2.07 -10.53 9.89
CA THR A 52 -2.40 -10.08 11.25
C THR A 52 -3.79 -10.50 11.69
N GLN A 53 -4.66 -10.84 10.75
CA GLN A 53 -6.04 -11.25 10.96
C GLN A 53 -6.21 -12.79 11.08
N PHE A 54 -5.10 -13.54 11.07
CA PHE A 54 -5.08 -14.99 11.12
C PHE A 54 -4.32 -15.50 12.34
N ASP A 55 -4.53 -16.78 12.66
CA ASP A 55 -3.73 -17.51 13.64
C ASP A 55 -2.26 -17.57 13.19
N ASP A 56 -1.34 -17.67 14.17
CA ASP A 56 0.11 -17.68 13.89
C ASP A 56 0.58 -18.91 13.11
N SER A 57 -0.21 -19.98 13.09
CA SER A 57 0.05 -21.17 12.29
C SER A 57 -0.17 -21.00 10.80
N VAL A 58 -0.90 -19.93 10.38
CA VAL A 58 -1.13 -19.62 8.97
C VAL A 58 0.12 -19.00 8.37
N ASP A 59 0.56 -19.53 7.24
CA ASP A 59 1.69 -18.96 6.49
C ASP A 59 1.34 -17.54 6.02
N THR A 60 2.25 -16.59 6.27
CA THR A 60 2.13 -15.19 5.83
C THR A 60 1.86 -15.05 4.33
N TYR A 61 2.36 -15.97 3.54
CA TYR A 61 2.26 -15.98 2.07
C TYR A 61 1.17 -16.94 1.54
N ALA A 62 0.29 -17.41 2.40
CA ALA A 62 -0.81 -18.28 1.99
C ALA A 62 -1.83 -17.53 1.11
N PRO A 63 -2.45 -18.18 0.11
CA PRO A 63 -3.42 -17.56 -0.80
C PRO A 63 -4.59 -16.89 -0.09
N GLU A 64 -5.05 -17.45 1.03
CA GLU A 64 -6.13 -16.90 1.86
C GLU A 64 -5.76 -15.56 2.50
N VAL A 65 -4.46 -15.32 2.77
CA VAL A 65 -3.98 -14.04 3.31
C VAL A 65 -4.14 -12.94 2.27
N TYR A 66 -3.71 -13.17 1.05
CA TYR A 66 -3.89 -12.21 -0.05
C TYR A 66 -5.37 -11.99 -0.38
N LYS A 67 -6.17 -13.06 -0.35
CA LYS A 67 -7.62 -12.94 -0.54
C LYS A 67 -8.26 -12.06 0.55
N LYS A 68 -7.82 -12.20 1.79
CA LYS A 68 -8.31 -11.36 2.90
C LYS A 68 -7.95 -9.88 2.69
N ALA A 69 -6.74 -9.58 2.19
CA ALA A 69 -6.34 -8.22 1.83
C ALA A 69 -7.26 -7.65 0.75
N HIS A 70 -7.49 -8.40 -0.33
CA HIS A 70 -8.43 -8.03 -1.40
C HIS A 70 -9.82 -7.73 -0.84
N ASP A 71 -10.42 -8.69 -0.13
CA ASP A 71 -11.79 -8.57 0.36
C ASP A 71 -11.93 -7.33 1.26
N MET A 72 -10.99 -7.12 2.20
CA MET A 72 -11.01 -5.96 3.08
C MET A 72 -10.90 -4.63 2.32
N LEU A 73 -9.97 -4.54 1.34
CA LEU A 73 -9.80 -3.33 0.54
C LEU A 73 -11.10 -2.95 -0.18
N TRP A 74 -11.71 -3.91 -0.85
CA TRP A 74 -12.90 -3.65 -1.67
C TRP A 74 -14.17 -3.52 -0.86
N ASP A 75 -14.27 -4.17 0.30
CA ASP A 75 -15.34 -3.92 1.28
C ASP A 75 -15.28 -2.47 1.79
N MET A 76 -14.11 -1.97 2.18
CA MET A 76 -13.93 -0.58 2.60
C MET A 76 -14.23 0.43 1.49
N VAL A 77 -13.96 0.09 0.22
CA VAL A 77 -14.40 0.91 -0.92
C VAL A 77 -15.93 0.89 -1.06
N ALA A 78 -16.55 -0.28 -0.92
CA ALA A 78 -18.01 -0.43 -1.05
C ALA A 78 -18.76 0.26 0.11
N GLU A 79 -18.19 0.26 1.31
CA GLU A 79 -18.72 0.93 2.50
C GLU A 79 -18.52 2.46 2.48
N GLY A 80 -17.66 2.95 1.59
CA GLY A 80 -17.36 4.37 1.43
C GLY A 80 -16.30 4.92 2.37
N ASP A 81 -15.51 4.07 3.03
CA ASP A 81 -14.33 4.45 3.80
C ASP A 81 -13.23 4.98 2.87
N PHE A 82 -13.17 4.41 1.67
CA PHE A 82 -12.36 4.92 0.57
C PHE A 82 -13.23 5.59 -0.49
N VAL A 83 -12.69 6.64 -1.08
CA VAL A 83 -13.28 7.35 -2.21
C VAL A 83 -12.38 7.25 -3.43
N LYS A 84 -13.00 7.04 -4.59
CA LYS A 84 -12.29 7.04 -5.87
C LYS A 84 -12.33 8.44 -6.47
N GLU A 85 -11.18 8.96 -6.86
CA GLU A 85 -11.11 10.25 -7.54
C GLU A 85 -11.82 10.21 -8.90
N GLU A 86 -12.50 11.29 -9.24
CA GLU A 86 -13.21 11.42 -10.52
C GLU A 86 -12.30 11.78 -11.69
N LYS A 87 -11.15 12.38 -11.40
CA LYS A 87 -10.18 12.86 -12.38
C LYS A 87 -8.77 12.41 -12.02
N PRO A 88 -7.93 12.07 -13.02
CA PRO A 88 -6.52 11.82 -12.77
C PRO A 88 -5.83 13.03 -12.16
N CYS A 89 -5.09 12.81 -11.07
CA CYS A 89 -4.36 13.83 -10.34
C CYS A 89 -2.91 13.41 -10.09
N TYR A 90 -2.05 14.38 -9.82
CA TYR A 90 -0.77 14.18 -9.13
C TYR A 90 -1.01 14.38 -7.64
N TYR A 91 -0.28 13.65 -6.80
CA TYR A 91 -0.43 13.74 -5.36
C TYR A 91 0.87 14.23 -4.73
N ILE A 92 0.74 15.05 -3.70
CA ILE A 92 1.89 15.46 -2.88
C ILE A 92 2.00 14.44 -1.75
N TYR A 93 3.19 13.86 -1.63
CA TYR A 93 3.55 12.94 -0.56
C TYR A 93 4.54 13.62 0.37
N GLU A 94 4.17 13.80 1.62
CA GLU A 94 4.98 14.47 2.61
C GLU A 94 5.23 13.56 3.82
N LEU A 95 6.50 13.43 4.18
CA LEU A 95 6.94 12.69 5.36
C LEU A 95 7.66 13.64 6.31
N THR A 96 7.36 13.53 7.59
CA THR A 96 8.08 14.25 8.65
C THR A 96 8.70 13.25 9.60
N MET A 97 10.03 13.30 9.77
CA MET A 97 10.77 12.47 10.71
C MET A 97 11.77 13.35 11.46
N ASP A 98 11.74 13.32 12.78
CA ASP A 98 12.62 14.10 13.65
C ASP A 98 12.64 15.61 13.33
N GLY A 99 11.47 16.16 12.97
CA GLY A 99 11.31 17.57 12.61
C GLY A 99 11.79 17.92 11.19
N ARG A 100 12.30 16.95 10.44
CA ARG A 100 12.70 17.13 9.03
C ARG A 100 11.56 16.73 8.11
N VAL A 101 11.13 17.67 7.29
CA VAL A 101 10.09 17.46 6.26
C VAL A 101 10.74 17.08 4.94
N GLN A 102 10.19 16.04 4.30
CA GLN A 102 10.56 15.62 2.95
C GLN A 102 9.29 15.53 2.11
N THR A 103 9.26 16.28 1.01
CA THR A 103 8.09 16.37 0.12
C THR A 103 8.43 15.80 -1.25
N GLY A 104 7.55 14.95 -1.78
CA GLY A 104 7.66 14.34 -3.11
C GLY A 104 6.36 14.44 -3.89
N ILE A 105 6.41 13.99 -5.14
CA ILE A 105 5.24 13.88 -6.03
C ILE A 105 5.00 12.40 -6.31
N THR A 106 3.76 11.95 -6.10
CA THR A 106 3.31 10.61 -6.48
C THR A 106 2.59 10.68 -7.82
N ALA A 107 3.02 9.83 -8.76
CA ALA A 107 2.51 9.78 -10.12
C ALA A 107 2.78 8.40 -10.75
N CYS A 108 2.17 8.11 -11.88
CA CYS A 108 2.54 6.96 -12.71
C CYS A 108 3.76 7.31 -13.57
N ALA A 109 4.74 6.43 -13.59
CA ALA A 109 5.91 6.52 -14.47
C ALA A 109 5.85 5.46 -15.56
N SER A 110 6.39 5.76 -16.74
CA SER A 110 6.47 4.80 -17.85
C SER A 110 7.33 3.60 -17.47
N ILE A 111 6.81 2.39 -17.71
CA ILE A 111 7.56 1.13 -17.54
C ILE A 111 8.74 1.08 -18.50
N ASP A 112 8.58 1.59 -19.73
CA ASP A 112 9.65 1.66 -20.72
C ASP A 112 10.81 2.54 -20.23
N ASP A 113 10.51 3.66 -19.61
CA ASP A 113 11.52 4.55 -19.02
C ASP A 113 12.28 3.88 -17.86
N TYR A 114 11.60 3.03 -17.10
CA TYR A 114 12.22 2.23 -16.07
C TYR A 114 13.14 1.14 -16.66
N GLN A 115 12.68 0.43 -17.70
CA GLN A 115 13.46 -0.61 -18.39
C GLN A 115 14.66 -0.04 -19.13
N ASN A 116 14.49 1.11 -19.81
CA ASN A 116 15.51 1.78 -20.58
C ASN A 116 16.45 2.67 -19.72
N GLN A 117 16.32 2.63 -18.41
CA GLN A 117 17.13 3.37 -17.44
C GLN A 117 17.07 4.92 -17.59
N VAL A 118 16.01 5.43 -18.21
CA VAL A 118 15.67 6.86 -18.15
C VAL A 118 15.35 7.23 -16.71
N ILE A 119 14.59 6.36 -16.02
CA ILE A 119 14.43 6.38 -14.56
C ILE A 119 15.47 5.44 -13.97
N LYS A 120 16.39 6.02 -13.19
CA LYS A 120 17.47 5.25 -12.57
C LYS A 120 16.96 4.47 -11.36
N LYS A 121 17.27 3.18 -11.34
CA LYS A 121 16.99 2.32 -10.19
C LYS A 121 17.86 2.71 -9.00
N HIS A 122 17.28 2.72 -7.81
CA HIS A 122 18.01 3.00 -6.58
C HIS A 122 18.77 1.75 -6.12
N GLU A 123 18.05 0.64 -5.93
CA GLU A 123 18.59 -0.64 -5.48
C GLU A 123 17.77 -1.81 -6.06
N ASN A 124 18.27 -3.01 -5.90
CA ASN A 124 17.53 -4.21 -6.25
C ASN A 124 16.70 -4.67 -5.05
N THR A 125 15.41 -4.87 -5.26
CA THR A 125 14.54 -5.50 -4.27
C THR A 125 14.91 -6.98 -4.11
N ARG A 126 14.81 -7.50 -2.89
CA ARG A 126 14.99 -8.95 -2.62
C ARG A 126 13.91 -9.75 -3.36
N ALA A 127 14.30 -10.84 -4.01
CA ALA A 127 13.39 -11.64 -4.84
C ALA A 127 12.16 -12.19 -4.09
N ASP A 128 12.33 -12.57 -2.80
CA ASP A 128 11.23 -13.03 -1.95
C ASP A 128 10.21 -11.91 -1.67
N LYS A 129 10.67 -10.69 -1.47
CA LYS A 129 9.82 -9.51 -1.25
C LYS A 129 9.15 -9.04 -2.54
N GLU A 130 9.87 -9.10 -3.64
CA GLU A 130 9.32 -8.78 -4.96
C GLU A 130 8.17 -9.73 -5.31
N GLN A 131 8.36 -11.04 -5.11
CA GLN A 131 7.31 -12.04 -5.36
C GLN A 131 6.09 -11.85 -4.46
N ASP A 132 6.29 -11.53 -3.18
CA ASP A 132 5.22 -11.19 -2.26
C ASP A 132 4.39 -10.00 -2.76
N ARG A 133 5.05 -8.91 -3.17
CA ARG A 133 4.35 -7.72 -3.69
C ARG A 133 3.64 -7.99 -5.02
N ILE A 134 4.23 -8.77 -5.91
CA ILE A 134 3.58 -9.22 -7.16
C ILE A 134 2.28 -9.96 -6.84
N ASN A 135 2.31 -10.92 -5.92
CA ASN A 135 1.12 -11.68 -5.53
C ASN A 135 0.07 -10.77 -4.90
N HIS A 136 0.48 -9.87 -4.02
CA HIS A 136 -0.42 -8.93 -3.34
C HIS A 136 -1.14 -8.03 -4.36
N VAL A 137 -0.39 -7.36 -5.23
CA VAL A 137 -0.96 -6.47 -6.27
C VAL A 137 -1.89 -7.22 -7.21
N ASN A 138 -1.48 -8.41 -7.66
CA ASN A 138 -2.29 -9.22 -8.58
C ASN A 138 -3.61 -9.69 -7.96
N ILE A 139 -3.61 -10.09 -6.69
CA ILE A 139 -4.81 -10.58 -6.02
C ILE A 139 -5.69 -9.43 -5.57
N CYS A 140 -5.11 -8.36 -5.05
CA CYS A 140 -5.86 -7.15 -4.65
C CYS A 140 -6.45 -6.39 -5.84
N ASP A 141 -5.95 -6.63 -7.06
CA ASP A 141 -6.30 -5.85 -8.27
C ASP A 141 -6.11 -4.34 -8.06
N ALA A 142 -5.08 -3.99 -7.26
CA ALA A 142 -4.72 -2.63 -6.90
C ALA A 142 -3.25 -2.56 -6.48
N GLN A 143 -2.61 -1.42 -6.75
CA GLN A 143 -1.32 -1.06 -6.16
C GLN A 143 -1.59 -0.40 -4.82
N THR A 144 -1.18 -1.05 -3.74
CA THR A 144 -1.29 -0.56 -2.35
C THR A 144 -0.01 0.10 -1.88
#